data_938cac8401dc33eb75f435ca501fdf72
#
_entry.id   938cac8401dc33eb75f435ca501fdf72
#
_cell.length_a   1.000
_cell.length_b   1.000
_cell.length_c   1.000
_cell.angle_alpha   90.00
_cell.angle_beta   90.00
_cell.angle_gamma   90.00
#
_symmetry.space_group_name_H-M   'P 1'
#
loop_
_entity.id
_entity.type
_entity.pdbx_description
1 polymer ?
#
loop_
_entity_poly.entity_id
_entity_poly.type
_entity_poly.pdbx_seq_one_letter_code
_entity_poly.pdbx_strand_id
1 'polypeptide(L)'
;MKHMHSVRFSLIVFVSIIMAIAQLVSFGALSIFDRLGVFNTVGRSPFTLLTIGFITAVILGTLLMIPFTKGFLNPINNIIAATKQIGKGNFDVHIPQVKLKYHHKGEMQELIENFNQMIDQLQSNELLKKDFINNFSHEFKTPIASIVGYAQQLQHDDLTSLEKKEYIDIIVKESKRLTNLSSTILTLSKLENQSIITEKVYYRLDEQIRECIVMLQEQWEAKNIDLSIDLLPITYYGNEEMMHHVWVNLINNAIKFINDGGHILVKLTQLKQNIIITISDDGIGMDEDALHHIFDKFYQADKAHATQGYGLGLALVSKIISLCEGSIRFESQLNFGTTVTITLNK
;
A
#
# COMPACT_ATOMS: atom_id res chain seq x y z
N MET A 1 24.67 10.16 9.35
CA MET A 1 25.93 10.90 9.14
C MET A 1 27.20 10.07 9.32
N LYS A 2 27.28 9.08 10.20
CA LYS A 2 28.47 8.22 10.40
C LYS A 2 28.86 7.33 9.21
N HIS A 3 27.89 6.86 8.40
CA HIS A 3 28.14 5.96 7.26
C HIS A 3 28.65 6.67 6.00
N MET A 4 28.30 7.92 5.79
CA MET A 4 28.74 8.68 4.60
C MET A 4 30.25 9.02 4.60
N HIS A 5 30.89 9.02 5.78
CA HIS A 5 32.35 9.13 5.91
C HIS A 5 33.08 7.83 5.52
N SER A 6 32.43 6.68 5.68
CA SER A 6 33.02 5.35 5.42
C SER A 6 33.25 5.14 3.91
N VAL A 7 32.27 5.41 3.03
CA VAL A 7 32.41 5.17 1.58
C VAL A 7 33.44 6.08 0.95
N ARG A 8 33.42 7.38 1.25
CA ARG A 8 34.43 8.34 0.76
C ARG A 8 35.83 7.99 1.25
N PHE A 9 35.95 7.64 2.53
CA PHE A 9 37.20 7.23 3.14
C PHE A 9 37.70 5.95 2.53
N SER A 10 36.86 4.94 2.37
CA SER A 10 37.16 3.65 1.76
C SER A 10 37.63 3.81 0.30
N LEU A 11 36.97 4.70 -0.45
CA LEU A 11 37.32 5.01 -1.85
C LEU A 11 38.67 5.71 -1.95
N ILE A 12 38.94 6.70 -1.10
CA ILE A 12 40.22 7.40 -1.06
C ILE A 12 41.35 6.41 -0.68
N VAL A 13 41.15 5.61 0.36
CA VAL A 13 42.11 4.59 0.80
C VAL A 13 42.36 3.57 -0.33
N PHE A 14 41.32 3.08 -0.99
CA PHE A 14 41.42 2.11 -2.09
C PHE A 14 42.24 2.68 -3.28
N VAL A 15 41.92 3.90 -3.72
CA VAL A 15 42.65 4.58 -4.81
C VAL A 15 44.12 4.83 -4.40
N SER A 16 44.34 5.25 -3.16
CA SER A 16 45.69 5.48 -2.62
C SER A 16 46.52 4.19 -2.56
N ILE A 17 45.92 3.08 -2.17
CA ILE A 17 46.55 1.74 -2.14
C ILE A 17 46.90 1.31 -3.57
N ILE A 18 45.98 1.45 -4.53
CA ILE A 18 46.26 1.12 -5.95
C ILE A 18 47.42 1.94 -6.49
N MET A 19 47.45 3.24 -6.23
CA MET A 19 48.52 4.10 -6.66
C MET A 19 49.88 3.73 -6.01
N ALA A 20 49.87 3.43 -4.70
CA ALA A 20 51.07 2.99 -3.99
C ALA A 20 51.58 1.63 -4.51
N ILE A 21 50.70 0.68 -4.79
CA ILE A 21 51.09 -0.64 -5.38
C ILE A 21 51.65 -0.42 -6.78
N ALA A 22 51.01 0.40 -7.62
CA ALA A 22 51.47 0.72 -8.96
C ALA A 22 52.90 1.35 -8.95
N GLN A 23 53.18 2.26 -8.01
CA GLN A 23 54.48 2.85 -7.82
C GLN A 23 55.51 1.86 -7.32
N LEU A 24 55.20 1.01 -6.34
CA LEU A 24 56.08 -0.01 -5.81
C LEU A 24 56.50 -1.05 -6.89
N VAL A 25 55.50 -1.52 -7.66
CA VAL A 25 55.75 -2.52 -8.72
C VAL A 25 56.59 -1.89 -9.83
N SER A 26 56.29 -0.63 -10.22
CA SER A 26 57.04 0.14 -11.22
C SER A 26 58.51 0.32 -10.77
N PHE A 27 58.71 0.73 -9.52
CA PHE A 27 60.07 0.92 -8.99
C PHE A 27 60.83 -0.41 -8.85
N GLY A 28 60.15 -1.48 -8.41
CA GLY A 28 60.70 -2.82 -8.35
C GLY A 28 61.11 -3.35 -9.72
N ALA A 29 60.26 -3.18 -10.74
CA ALA A 29 60.60 -3.56 -12.14
C ALA A 29 61.79 -2.82 -12.66
N LEU A 30 61.86 -1.49 -12.45
CA LEU A 30 63.01 -0.68 -12.84
C LEU A 30 64.30 -1.14 -12.18
N SER A 31 64.28 -1.47 -10.87
CA SER A 31 65.41 -1.98 -10.14
C SER A 31 65.92 -3.34 -10.70
N ILE A 32 65.00 -4.22 -11.05
CA ILE A 32 65.32 -5.53 -11.68
C ILE A 32 65.91 -5.31 -13.08
N PHE A 33 65.34 -4.48 -13.91
CA PHE A 33 65.86 -4.18 -15.26
C PHE A 33 67.21 -3.53 -15.20
N ASP A 34 67.52 -2.69 -14.24
CA ASP A 34 68.84 -2.11 -14.04
C ASP A 34 69.88 -3.17 -13.66
N ARG A 35 69.52 -4.10 -12.76
CA ARG A 35 70.36 -5.24 -12.38
C ARG A 35 70.63 -6.19 -13.53
N LEU A 36 69.67 -6.38 -14.44
CA LEU A 36 69.81 -7.24 -15.63
C LEU A 36 70.60 -6.55 -16.75
N GLY A 37 71.06 -5.32 -16.56
CA GLY A 37 71.88 -4.58 -17.52
C GLY A 37 71.09 -4.07 -18.75
N VAL A 38 69.75 -4.15 -18.73
CA VAL A 38 68.89 -3.72 -19.85
C VAL A 38 69.09 -2.23 -20.18
N PHE A 39 69.46 -1.43 -19.19
CA PHE A 39 69.69 0.01 -19.35
C PHE A 39 71.12 0.37 -19.68
N ASN A 40 72.00 -0.60 -19.90
CA ASN A 40 73.40 -0.34 -20.31
C ASN A 40 73.52 0.28 -21.73
N THR A 41 72.45 0.11 -22.54
CA THR A 41 72.38 0.63 -23.91
C THR A 41 71.60 1.95 -24.03
N VAL A 42 70.69 2.22 -23.06
CA VAL A 42 69.92 3.44 -23.00
C VAL A 42 70.51 4.32 -21.90
N GLY A 43 71.19 5.41 -22.24
CA GLY A 43 72.00 6.27 -21.37
C GLY A 43 71.38 6.37 -19.93
N ARG A 44 72.22 6.13 -18.92
CA ARG A 44 71.87 6.14 -17.46
C ARG A 44 71.54 7.55 -16.93
N SER A 45 70.69 8.27 -17.64
CA SER A 45 70.18 9.54 -17.10
C SER A 45 69.10 9.24 -16.03
N PRO A 46 69.27 9.78 -14.81
CA PRO A 46 68.19 9.65 -13.79
C PRO A 46 66.82 10.07 -14.28
N PHE A 47 66.79 10.98 -15.25
CA PHE A 47 65.55 11.49 -15.85
C PHE A 47 64.84 10.42 -16.71
N THR A 48 65.58 9.61 -17.50
CA THR A 48 64.99 8.50 -18.30
C THR A 48 64.39 7.41 -17.44
N LEU A 49 65.04 7.04 -16.33
CA LEU A 49 64.49 6.06 -15.38
C LEU A 49 63.21 6.56 -14.69
N LEU A 50 63.15 7.84 -14.31
CA LEU A 50 61.97 8.47 -13.72
C LEU A 50 60.79 8.52 -14.71
N THR A 51 61.06 8.85 -15.98
CA THR A 51 60.00 8.88 -17.01
C THR A 51 59.43 7.50 -17.30
N ILE A 52 60.25 6.49 -17.43
CA ILE A 52 59.79 5.09 -17.61
C ILE A 52 59.00 4.62 -16.38
N GLY A 53 59.44 4.95 -15.16
CA GLY A 53 58.74 4.63 -13.91
C GLY A 53 57.38 5.28 -13.82
N PHE A 54 57.30 6.52 -14.26
CA PHE A 54 56.01 7.23 -14.29
C PHE A 54 55.03 6.63 -15.29
N ILE A 55 55.49 6.33 -16.52
CA ILE A 55 54.65 5.74 -17.58
C ILE A 55 54.13 4.36 -17.14
N THR A 56 55.03 3.50 -16.59
CA THR A 56 54.61 2.14 -16.10
C THR A 56 53.63 2.24 -14.94
N ALA A 57 53.81 3.18 -14.02
CA ALA A 57 52.88 3.38 -12.89
C ALA A 57 51.49 3.84 -13.37
N VAL A 58 51.43 4.73 -14.38
CA VAL A 58 50.16 5.17 -14.99
C VAL A 58 49.42 4.00 -15.67
N ILE A 59 50.16 3.20 -16.45
CA ILE A 59 49.58 2.02 -17.15
C ILE A 59 49.05 1.01 -16.13
N LEU A 60 49.84 0.68 -15.11
CA LEU A 60 49.45 -0.29 -14.08
C LEU A 60 48.27 0.23 -13.27
N GLY A 61 48.28 1.50 -12.88
CA GLY A 61 47.18 2.14 -12.16
C GLY A 61 45.87 2.14 -12.93
N THR A 62 45.92 2.42 -14.24
CA THR A 62 44.74 2.34 -15.12
C THR A 62 44.21 0.91 -15.25
N LEU A 63 45.08 -0.08 -15.41
CA LEU A 63 44.66 -1.50 -15.45
C LEU A 63 43.97 -1.95 -14.14
N LEU A 64 44.47 -1.54 -13.00
CA LEU A 64 43.90 -1.87 -11.69
C LEU A 64 42.55 -1.14 -11.44
N MET A 65 42.27 -0.02 -12.13
CA MET A 65 41.00 0.68 -12.04
C MET A 65 39.84 0.00 -12.79
N ILE A 66 40.11 -0.88 -13.76
CA ILE A 66 39.06 -1.54 -14.56
C ILE A 66 38.07 -2.36 -13.67
N PRO A 67 38.52 -3.23 -12.74
CA PRO A 67 37.60 -3.97 -11.87
C PRO A 67 36.80 -3.06 -10.92
N PHE A 68 37.40 -1.95 -10.49
CA PHE A 68 36.71 -0.96 -9.66
C PHE A 68 35.56 -0.28 -10.43
N THR A 69 35.78 0.10 -11.70
CA THR A 69 34.74 0.66 -12.55
C THR A 69 33.55 -0.27 -12.71
N LYS A 70 33.82 -1.56 -12.92
CA LYS A 70 32.76 -2.58 -13.05
C LYS A 70 31.98 -2.81 -11.75
N GLY A 71 32.67 -2.82 -10.62
CA GLY A 71 32.04 -3.09 -9.32
C GLY A 71 31.30 -1.90 -8.70
N PHE A 72 31.73 -0.67 -9.02
CA PHE A 72 31.23 0.51 -8.33
C PHE A 72 30.46 1.49 -9.26
N LEU A 73 30.98 1.80 -10.45
CA LEU A 73 30.35 2.77 -11.33
C LEU A 73 29.17 2.19 -12.14
N ASN A 74 29.25 0.93 -12.57
CA ASN A 74 28.17 0.32 -13.35
C ASN A 74 26.86 0.21 -12.55
N PRO A 75 26.83 -0.22 -11.29
CA PRO A 75 25.61 -0.22 -10.48
C PRO A 75 24.98 1.19 -10.37
N ILE A 76 25.80 2.23 -10.18
CA ILE A 76 25.30 3.61 -10.10
C ILE A 76 24.64 4.03 -11.42
N ASN A 77 25.27 3.72 -12.56
CA ASN A 77 24.69 4.00 -13.87
C ASN A 77 23.36 3.24 -14.10
N ASN A 78 23.27 2.01 -13.61
CA ASN A 78 22.02 1.23 -13.66
C ASN A 78 20.92 1.89 -12.83
N ILE A 79 21.24 2.38 -11.61
CA ILE A 79 20.28 3.13 -10.76
C ILE A 79 19.82 4.40 -11.49
N ILE A 80 20.73 5.16 -12.09
CA ILE A 80 20.39 6.38 -12.86
C ILE A 80 19.48 6.04 -14.05
N ALA A 81 19.77 4.97 -14.79
CA ALA A 81 18.95 4.52 -15.90
C ALA A 81 17.56 4.08 -15.46
N ALA A 82 17.48 3.29 -14.37
CA ALA A 82 16.22 2.86 -13.77
C ALA A 82 15.38 4.06 -13.29
N THR A 83 15.99 5.01 -12.58
CA THR A 83 15.31 6.24 -12.12
C THR A 83 14.72 7.03 -13.30
N LYS A 84 15.41 7.11 -14.43
CA LYS A 84 14.88 7.77 -15.63
C LYS A 84 13.67 7.03 -16.23
N GLN A 85 13.63 5.71 -16.14
CA GLN A 85 12.49 4.91 -16.61
C GLN A 85 11.28 5.07 -15.67
N ILE A 86 11.52 5.03 -14.37
CA ILE A 86 10.49 5.29 -13.35
C ILE A 86 9.88 6.67 -13.56
N GLY A 87 10.69 7.70 -13.80
CA GLY A 87 10.21 9.05 -14.10
C GLY A 87 9.37 9.17 -15.38
N LYS A 88 9.39 8.16 -16.26
CA LYS A 88 8.51 8.04 -17.44
C LYS A 88 7.28 7.16 -17.19
N GLY A 89 7.09 6.68 -15.95
CA GLY A 89 5.99 5.81 -15.59
C GLY A 89 6.23 4.31 -15.89
N ASN A 90 7.45 3.92 -16.24
CA ASN A 90 7.80 2.52 -16.38
C ASN A 90 8.37 1.98 -15.07
N PHE A 91 7.54 1.24 -14.33
CA PHE A 91 7.89 0.63 -13.04
C PHE A 91 8.33 -0.84 -13.18
N ASP A 92 8.29 -1.41 -14.39
CA ASP A 92 8.77 -2.77 -14.66
C ASP A 92 10.28 -2.79 -14.91
N VAL A 93 11.04 -2.30 -13.94
CA VAL A 93 12.50 -2.15 -14.03
C VAL A 93 13.13 -2.63 -12.75
N HIS A 94 13.97 -3.66 -12.84
CA HIS A 94 14.75 -4.16 -11.69
C HIS A 94 16.23 -4.04 -11.96
N ILE A 95 16.97 -3.61 -10.95
CA ILE A 95 18.43 -3.54 -11.01
C ILE A 95 18.98 -4.91 -10.63
N PRO A 96 19.78 -5.57 -11.49
CA PRO A 96 20.34 -6.87 -11.19
C PRO A 96 21.27 -6.80 -9.97
N GLN A 97 21.16 -7.79 -9.10
CA GLN A 97 22.03 -7.89 -7.93
C GLN A 97 23.49 -8.10 -8.37
N VAL A 98 24.41 -7.34 -7.80
CA VAL A 98 25.85 -7.52 -8.03
C VAL A 98 26.30 -8.74 -7.24
N LYS A 99 26.54 -9.88 -7.90
CA LYS A 99 27.14 -11.06 -7.28
C LYS A 99 28.61 -10.79 -6.97
N LEU A 100 28.89 -10.17 -5.84
CA LEU A 100 30.24 -10.10 -5.31
C LEU A 100 30.59 -11.43 -4.65
N LYS A 101 31.76 -11.99 -4.99
CA LYS A 101 32.26 -13.29 -4.49
C LYS A 101 32.60 -13.31 -2.98
N TYR A 102 32.42 -12.21 -2.27
CA TYR A 102 32.77 -12.07 -0.86
C TYR A 102 31.53 -11.92 0.02
N HIS A 103 31.54 -12.58 1.17
CA HIS A 103 30.43 -12.82 2.12
C HIS A 103 29.87 -11.58 2.86
N HIS A 104 30.30 -10.38 2.55
CA HIS A 104 29.71 -9.17 3.12
C HIS A 104 28.79 -8.49 2.08
N LYS A 105 27.52 -8.34 2.42
CA LYS A 105 26.62 -7.45 1.71
C LYS A 105 27.20 -6.04 1.80
N GLY A 106 27.85 -5.59 0.74
CA GLY A 106 28.40 -4.25 0.71
C GLY A 106 27.29 -3.19 0.63
N GLU A 107 27.57 -1.98 1.08
CA GLU A 107 26.64 -0.83 1.05
C GLU A 107 25.97 -0.63 -0.31
N MET A 108 26.65 -0.97 -1.41
CA MET A 108 26.09 -0.92 -2.77
C MET A 108 25.00 -1.97 -3.00
N GLN A 109 25.14 -3.15 -2.44
CA GLN A 109 24.14 -4.21 -2.53
C GLN A 109 22.89 -3.85 -1.73
N GLU A 110 23.06 -3.31 -0.54
CA GLU A 110 21.96 -2.78 0.30
C GLU A 110 21.21 -1.64 -0.42
N LEU A 111 21.94 -0.74 -1.08
CA LEU A 111 21.34 0.34 -1.87
C LEU A 111 20.49 -0.21 -3.03
N ILE A 112 20.98 -1.24 -3.74
CA ILE A 112 20.24 -1.88 -4.84
C ILE A 112 18.98 -2.60 -4.30
N GLU A 113 19.10 -3.32 -3.18
CA GLU A 113 17.97 -4.01 -2.54
C GLU A 113 16.89 -3.01 -2.11
N ASN A 114 17.26 -1.93 -1.41
CA ASN A 114 16.34 -0.87 -1.00
C ASN A 114 15.71 -0.14 -2.20
N PHE A 115 16.47 0.07 -3.26
CA PHE A 115 15.97 0.70 -4.49
C PHE A 115 14.95 -0.20 -5.20
N ASN A 116 15.23 -1.51 -5.32
CA ASN A 116 14.29 -2.46 -5.91
C ASN A 116 13.00 -2.58 -5.06
N GLN A 117 13.11 -2.63 -3.73
CA GLN A 117 11.93 -2.60 -2.85
C GLN A 117 11.07 -1.35 -3.05
N MET A 118 11.70 -0.19 -3.23
CA MET A 118 10.97 1.04 -3.55
C MET A 118 10.26 0.94 -4.91
N ILE A 119 10.89 0.33 -5.91
CA ILE A 119 10.24 0.10 -7.23
C ILE A 119 9.03 -0.82 -7.08
N ASP A 120 9.16 -1.93 -6.35
CA ASP A 120 8.08 -2.87 -6.12
C ASP A 120 6.88 -2.20 -5.44
N GLN A 121 7.14 -1.32 -4.46
CA GLN A 121 6.08 -0.53 -3.80
C GLN A 121 5.42 0.46 -4.77
N LEU A 122 6.20 1.15 -5.61
CA LEU A 122 5.66 2.07 -6.60
C LEU A 122 4.82 1.34 -7.66
N GLN A 123 5.28 0.19 -8.14
CA GLN A 123 4.57 -0.65 -9.10
C GLN A 123 3.25 -1.15 -8.51
N SER A 124 3.28 -1.67 -7.28
CA SER A 124 2.09 -2.11 -6.56
C SER A 124 1.08 -0.97 -6.38
N ASN A 125 1.53 0.21 -5.99
CA ASN A 125 0.66 1.39 -5.84
C ASN A 125 0.01 1.81 -7.17
N GLU A 126 0.76 1.78 -8.29
CA GLU A 126 0.21 2.11 -9.61
C GLU A 126 -0.80 1.06 -10.09
N LEU A 127 -0.57 -0.22 -9.85
CA LEU A 127 -1.53 -1.29 -10.14
C LEU A 127 -2.82 -1.09 -9.34
N LEU A 128 -2.72 -0.88 -8.02
CA LEU A 128 -3.86 -0.62 -7.15
C LEU A 128 -4.65 0.62 -7.60
N LYS A 129 -3.97 1.69 -8.02
CA LYS A 129 -4.61 2.89 -8.54
C LYS A 129 -5.34 2.63 -9.87
N LYS A 130 -4.73 1.85 -10.77
CA LYS A 130 -5.36 1.47 -12.04
C LYS A 130 -6.59 0.61 -11.82
N ASP A 131 -6.50 -0.38 -10.93
CA ASP A 131 -7.62 -1.24 -10.59
C ASP A 131 -8.74 -0.44 -9.90
N PHE A 132 -8.39 0.50 -9.03
CA PHE A 132 -9.34 1.44 -8.44
C PHE A 132 -10.10 2.24 -9.52
N ILE A 133 -9.40 2.83 -10.50
CA ILE A 133 -10.04 3.61 -11.59
C ILE A 133 -10.92 2.72 -12.47
N ASN A 134 -10.48 1.51 -12.78
CA ASN A 134 -11.26 0.57 -13.58
C ASN A 134 -12.55 0.16 -12.85
N ASN A 135 -12.43 -0.28 -11.60
CA ASN A 135 -13.57 -0.69 -10.79
C ASN A 135 -14.54 0.48 -10.54
N PHE A 136 -14.01 1.67 -10.24
CA PHE A 136 -14.78 2.90 -10.15
C PHE A 136 -15.61 3.14 -11.42
N SER A 137 -14.97 3.06 -12.60
CA SER A 137 -15.64 3.28 -13.88
C SER A 137 -16.77 2.26 -14.13
N HIS A 138 -16.56 1.01 -13.77
CA HIS A 138 -17.57 -0.03 -13.88
C HIS A 138 -18.74 0.19 -12.93
N GLU A 139 -18.47 0.50 -11.65
CA GLU A 139 -19.50 0.72 -10.63
C GLU A 139 -20.34 1.98 -10.88
N PHE A 140 -19.82 2.96 -11.61
CA PHE A 140 -20.59 4.12 -12.08
C PHE A 140 -21.39 3.83 -13.36
N LYS A 141 -20.81 3.09 -14.30
CA LYS A 141 -21.46 2.84 -15.61
C LYS A 141 -22.77 2.08 -15.48
N THR A 142 -22.82 1.10 -14.58
CA THR A 142 -23.99 0.23 -14.42
C THR A 142 -25.24 1.00 -13.95
N PRO A 143 -25.24 1.75 -12.83
CA PRO A 143 -26.39 2.51 -12.38
C PRO A 143 -26.78 3.62 -13.39
N ILE A 144 -25.81 4.29 -14.00
CA ILE A 144 -26.08 5.33 -15.01
C ILE A 144 -26.80 4.71 -16.21
N ALA A 145 -26.34 3.57 -16.71
CA ALA A 145 -27.00 2.88 -17.84
C ALA A 145 -28.43 2.44 -17.48
N SER A 146 -28.65 1.97 -16.25
CA SER A 146 -29.98 1.62 -15.73
C SER A 146 -30.90 2.85 -15.68
N ILE A 147 -30.44 3.96 -15.09
CA ILE A 147 -31.19 5.23 -15.01
C ILE A 147 -31.59 5.71 -16.41
N VAL A 148 -30.62 5.75 -17.34
CA VAL A 148 -30.87 6.19 -18.72
C VAL A 148 -31.88 5.27 -19.41
N GLY A 149 -31.70 3.94 -19.28
CA GLY A 149 -32.60 2.98 -19.90
C GLY A 149 -34.05 3.09 -19.43
N TYR A 150 -34.27 3.16 -18.11
CA TYR A 150 -35.63 3.31 -17.57
C TYR A 150 -36.22 4.68 -17.83
N ALA A 151 -35.40 5.74 -17.84
CA ALA A 151 -35.86 7.09 -18.23
C ALA A 151 -36.27 7.13 -19.71
N GLN A 152 -35.59 6.41 -20.60
CA GLN A 152 -36.02 6.29 -22.01
C GLN A 152 -37.32 5.48 -22.14
N GLN A 153 -37.48 4.40 -21.38
CA GLN A 153 -38.75 3.66 -21.37
C GLN A 153 -39.93 4.52 -20.91
N LEU A 154 -39.74 5.40 -19.94
CA LEU A 154 -40.79 6.35 -19.48
C LEU A 154 -41.26 7.33 -20.53
N GLN A 155 -40.55 7.50 -21.67
CA GLN A 155 -40.97 8.33 -22.79
C GLN A 155 -42.02 7.68 -23.69
N HIS A 156 -42.27 6.35 -23.52
CA HIS A 156 -43.31 5.66 -24.25
C HIS A 156 -44.71 5.95 -23.65
N ASP A 157 -45.68 6.23 -24.48
CA ASP A 157 -47.06 6.64 -24.08
C ASP A 157 -47.94 5.47 -23.62
N ASP A 158 -47.60 4.24 -24.00
CA ASP A 158 -48.38 3.01 -23.80
C ASP A 158 -48.12 2.29 -22.46
N LEU A 159 -47.33 2.91 -21.57
CA LEU A 159 -47.03 2.38 -20.24
C LEU A 159 -48.21 2.49 -19.28
N THR A 160 -48.47 1.44 -18.54
CA THR A 160 -49.41 1.45 -17.39
C THR A 160 -48.89 2.30 -16.23
N SER A 161 -49.80 2.77 -15.37
CA SER A 161 -49.43 3.52 -14.15
C SER A 161 -48.54 2.69 -13.22
N LEU A 162 -48.64 1.37 -13.22
CA LEU A 162 -47.82 0.47 -12.41
C LEU A 162 -46.38 0.42 -12.94
N GLU A 163 -46.22 0.24 -14.24
CA GLU A 163 -44.90 0.21 -14.91
C GLU A 163 -44.18 1.56 -14.76
N LYS A 164 -44.92 2.69 -14.91
CA LYS A 164 -44.34 4.01 -14.68
C LYS A 164 -43.81 4.16 -13.26
N LYS A 165 -44.56 3.68 -12.25
CA LYS A 165 -44.12 3.73 -10.85
C LYS A 165 -42.90 2.86 -10.63
N GLU A 166 -42.89 1.63 -11.14
CA GLU A 166 -41.74 0.70 -11.03
C GLU A 166 -40.48 1.32 -11.65
N TYR A 167 -40.55 1.89 -12.84
CA TYR A 167 -39.40 2.51 -13.51
C TYR A 167 -38.89 3.73 -12.74
N ILE A 168 -39.78 4.55 -12.18
CA ILE A 168 -39.40 5.68 -11.31
C ILE A 168 -38.71 5.18 -10.05
N ASP A 169 -39.22 4.12 -9.39
CA ASP A 169 -38.65 3.54 -8.19
C ASP A 169 -37.23 3.01 -8.46
N ILE A 170 -37.00 2.37 -9.62
CA ILE A 170 -35.68 1.92 -10.04
C ILE A 170 -34.73 3.12 -10.25
N ILE A 171 -35.17 4.16 -10.95
CA ILE A 171 -34.36 5.36 -11.19
C ILE A 171 -33.97 6.01 -9.86
N VAL A 172 -34.91 6.16 -8.93
CA VAL A 172 -34.65 6.72 -7.59
C VAL A 172 -33.67 5.86 -6.81
N LYS A 173 -33.83 4.53 -6.84
CA LYS A 173 -32.94 3.57 -6.16
C LYS A 173 -31.52 3.67 -6.71
N GLU A 174 -31.33 3.65 -8.02
CA GLU A 174 -30.01 3.73 -8.65
C GLU A 174 -29.36 5.11 -8.46
N SER A 175 -30.15 6.20 -8.44
CA SER A 175 -29.65 7.54 -8.13
C SER A 175 -29.15 7.66 -6.70
N LYS A 176 -29.90 7.12 -5.71
CA LYS A 176 -29.45 7.04 -4.31
C LYS A 176 -28.20 6.20 -4.19
N ARG A 177 -28.12 5.07 -4.90
CA ARG A 177 -26.96 4.20 -4.96
C ARG A 177 -25.72 4.96 -5.44
N LEU A 178 -25.84 5.73 -6.54
CA LEU A 178 -24.76 6.54 -7.10
C LEU A 178 -24.29 7.64 -6.15
N THR A 179 -25.22 8.29 -5.47
CA THR A 179 -24.92 9.31 -4.46
C THR A 179 -24.09 8.73 -3.31
N ASN A 180 -24.49 7.57 -2.79
CA ASN A 180 -23.77 6.89 -1.70
C ASN A 180 -22.36 6.47 -2.14
N LEU A 181 -22.21 5.93 -3.37
CA LEU A 181 -20.90 5.58 -3.94
C LEU A 181 -19.98 6.81 -4.01
N SER A 182 -20.51 7.91 -4.57
CA SER A 182 -19.76 9.17 -4.69
C SER A 182 -19.33 9.72 -3.34
N SER A 183 -20.23 9.74 -2.35
CA SER A 183 -19.94 10.20 -0.98
C SER A 183 -18.86 9.34 -0.32
N THR A 184 -18.96 8.01 -0.43
CA THR A 184 -17.97 7.08 0.14
C THR A 184 -16.58 7.28 -0.46
N ILE A 185 -16.50 7.47 -1.79
CA ILE A 185 -15.23 7.72 -2.48
C ILE A 185 -14.62 9.05 -2.06
N LEU A 186 -15.44 10.13 -1.97
CA LEU A 186 -14.97 11.44 -1.54
C LEU A 186 -14.43 11.38 -0.10
N THR A 187 -15.14 10.70 0.81
CA THR A 187 -14.70 10.51 2.18
C THR A 187 -13.40 9.71 2.25
N LEU A 188 -13.31 8.59 1.53
CA LEU A 188 -12.09 7.77 1.47
C LEU A 188 -10.90 8.57 0.92
N SER A 189 -11.10 9.33 -0.16
CA SER A 189 -10.06 10.17 -0.76
C SER A 189 -9.56 11.26 0.18
N LYS A 190 -10.46 11.89 0.96
CA LYS A 190 -10.08 12.85 2.00
C LYS A 190 -9.23 12.18 3.08
N LEU A 191 -9.65 11.02 3.56
CA LEU A 191 -8.97 10.29 4.63
C LEU A 191 -7.61 9.72 4.21
N GLU A 192 -7.42 9.37 2.93
CA GLU A 192 -6.13 8.89 2.43
C GLU A 192 -5.02 9.93 2.54
N ASN A 193 -5.36 11.20 2.38
CA ASN A 193 -4.42 12.31 2.47
C ASN A 193 -4.28 12.87 3.89
N GLN A 194 -5.05 12.33 4.85
CA GLN A 194 -4.96 12.74 6.25
C GLN A 194 -4.06 11.79 7.05
N SER A 195 -3.21 12.36 7.87
CA SER A 195 -2.39 11.64 8.86
C SER A 195 -2.95 11.76 10.29
N ILE A 196 -3.86 12.70 10.53
CA ILE A 196 -4.41 13.00 11.86
C ILE A 196 -5.91 13.30 11.70
N ILE A 197 -6.71 12.78 12.63
CA ILE A 197 -8.13 13.14 12.74
C ILE A 197 -8.25 14.53 13.41
N THR A 198 -8.94 15.42 12.73
CA THR A 198 -9.36 16.74 13.24
C THR A 198 -10.79 16.68 13.76
N GLU A 199 -11.24 17.77 14.40
CA GLU A 199 -12.64 17.93 14.88
C GLU A 199 -13.06 16.85 15.87
N LYS A 200 -12.19 16.51 16.83
CA LYS A 200 -12.51 15.58 17.90
C LYS A 200 -13.34 16.27 18.98
N VAL A 201 -14.42 15.61 19.39
CA VAL A 201 -15.33 16.04 20.46
C VAL A 201 -15.60 14.90 21.46
N TYR A 202 -16.06 15.24 22.66
CA TYR A 202 -16.57 14.23 23.59
C TYR A 202 -18.04 13.94 23.29
N TYR A 203 -18.35 12.67 23.03
CA TYR A 203 -19.71 12.23 22.76
C TYR A 203 -20.00 10.85 23.36
N ARG A 204 -21.28 10.49 23.47
CA ARG A 204 -21.75 9.20 23.97
C ARG A 204 -21.68 8.16 22.85
N LEU A 205 -20.66 7.30 22.91
CA LEU A 205 -20.42 6.27 21.91
C LEU A 205 -21.55 5.22 21.86
N ASP A 206 -22.09 4.85 23.03
CA ASP A 206 -23.22 3.93 23.15
C ASP A 206 -24.48 4.49 22.47
N GLU A 207 -24.78 5.77 22.65
CA GLU A 207 -25.92 6.41 21.97
C GLU A 207 -25.73 6.48 20.47
N GLN A 208 -24.54 6.84 20.00
CA GLN A 208 -24.25 6.86 18.56
C GLN A 208 -24.46 5.47 17.91
N ILE A 209 -23.99 4.38 18.57
CA ILE A 209 -24.21 3.02 18.07
C ILE A 209 -25.72 2.70 18.06
N ARG A 210 -26.50 3.09 19.11
CA ARG A 210 -27.97 2.92 19.12
C ARG A 210 -28.64 3.65 17.97
N GLU A 211 -28.26 4.89 17.71
CA GLU A 211 -28.81 5.68 16.59
C GLU A 211 -28.54 5.01 15.25
N CYS A 212 -27.35 4.44 15.04
CA CYS A 212 -27.03 3.67 13.84
C CYS A 212 -27.89 2.41 13.70
N ILE A 213 -28.16 1.71 14.80
CA ILE A 213 -29.05 0.54 14.82
C ILE A 213 -30.47 0.94 14.45
N VAL A 214 -31.00 2.02 15.04
CA VAL A 214 -32.36 2.53 14.76
C VAL A 214 -32.47 3.01 13.32
N MET A 215 -31.45 3.68 12.78
CA MET A 215 -31.42 4.10 11.38
C MET A 215 -31.59 2.92 10.39
N LEU A 216 -31.12 1.74 10.77
CA LEU A 216 -31.18 0.53 9.94
C LEU A 216 -32.39 -0.37 10.27
N GLN A 217 -33.37 0.14 11.06
CA GLN A 217 -34.50 -0.65 11.59
C GLN A 217 -35.32 -1.33 10.48
N GLU A 218 -35.70 -0.61 9.43
CA GLU A 218 -36.46 -1.20 8.33
C GLU A 218 -35.76 -2.41 7.70
N GLN A 219 -34.44 -2.42 7.67
CA GLN A 219 -33.65 -3.47 7.03
C GLN A 219 -33.56 -4.75 7.89
N TRP A 220 -33.29 -4.60 9.20
CA TRP A 220 -33.20 -5.77 10.07
C TRP A 220 -34.57 -6.31 10.46
N GLU A 221 -35.62 -5.48 10.58
CA GLU A 221 -37.01 -5.95 10.74
C GLU A 221 -37.50 -6.71 9.50
N ALA A 222 -37.21 -6.23 8.29
CA ALA A 222 -37.63 -6.90 7.06
C ALA A 222 -37.07 -8.34 6.94
N LYS A 223 -35.93 -8.62 7.57
CA LYS A 223 -35.30 -9.95 7.66
C LYS A 223 -35.67 -10.72 8.94
N ASN A 224 -36.52 -10.15 9.83
CA ASN A 224 -36.85 -10.73 11.14
C ASN A 224 -35.61 -11.07 11.97
N ILE A 225 -34.59 -10.23 11.97
CA ILE A 225 -33.32 -10.44 12.69
C ILE A 225 -33.54 -10.27 14.18
N ASP A 226 -33.08 -11.25 14.98
CA ASP A 226 -33.02 -11.14 16.44
C ASP A 226 -31.78 -10.31 16.83
N LEU A 227 -32.01 -9.13 17.41
CA LEU A 227 -30.96 -8.17 17.72
C LEU A 227 -30.69 -8.05 19.22
N SER A 228 -29.55 -8.53 19.68
CA SER A 228 -29.07 -8.39 21.05
C SER A 228 -28.15 -7.18 21.21
N ILE A 229 -28.48 -6.28 22.12
CA ILE A 229 -27.75 -5.02 22.36
C ILE A 229 -27.28 -4.95 23.81
N ASP A 230 -25.94 -4.97 24.01
CA ASP A 230 -25.28 -4.85 25.32
C ASP A 230 -24.27 -3.70 25.29
N LEU A 231 -24.71 -2.47 25.50
CA LEU A 231 -23.90 -1.26 25.35
C LEU A 231 -23.73 -0.57 26.72
N LEU A 232 -22.51 -0.61 27.25
CA LEU A 232 -22.12 0.19 28.40
C LEU A 232 -22.11 1.70 28.04
N PRO A 233 -22.60 2.59 28.95
CA PRO A 233 -22.52 4.03 28.72
C PRO A 233 -21.06 4.50 28.76
N ILE A 234 -20.51 4.82 27.60
CA ILE A 234 -19.11 5.23 27.43
C ILE A 234 -19.06 6.55 26.66
N THR A 235 -18.33 7.53 27.22
CA THR A 235 -17.95 8.75 26.53
C THR A 235 -16.61 8.54 25.84
N TYR A 236 -16.55 8.85 24.54
CA TYR A 236 -15.36 8.75 23.72
C TYR A 236 -14.94 10.12 23.20
N TYR A 237 -13.63 10.37 23.10
CA TYR A 237 -13.06 11.58 22.51
C TYR A 237 -12.56 11.28 21.10
N GLY A 238 -13.35 11.64 20.11
CA GLY A 238 -13.07 11.31 18.70
C GLY A 238 -13.87 12.16 17.72
N ASN A 239 -13.71 11.90 16.45
CA ASN A 239 -14.55 12.52 15.41
C ASN A 239 -15.83 11.70 15.28
N GLU A 240 -16.94 12.30 15.72
CA GLU A 240 -18.26 11.66 15.79
C GLU A 240 -18.78 11.26 14.38
N GLU A 241 -18.60 12.11 13.38
CA GLU A 241 -19.05 11.84 12.01
C GLU A 241 -18.31 10.65 11.39
N MET A 242 -16.99 10.60 11.55
CA MET A 242 -16.19 9.48 11.04
C MET A 242 -16.56 8.15 11.72
N MET A 243 -16.75 8.15 13.05
CA MET A 243 -17.13 6.95 13.77
C MET A 243 -18.54 6.49 13.42
N HIS A 244 -19.45 7.41 13.11
CA HIS A 244 -20.78 7.07 12.59
C HIS A 244 -20.68 6.23 11.30
N HIS A 245 -19.79 6.59 10.37
CA HIS A 245 -19.53 5.78 9.17
C HIS A 245 -19.03 4.37 9.50
N VAL A 246 -18.25 4.20 10.56
CA VAL A 246 -17.78 2.86 11.00
C VAL A 246 -18.95 1.99 11.39
N TRP A 247 -19.81 2.49 12.28
CA TRP A 247 -20.94 1.71 12.82
C TRP A 247 -21.94 1.37 11.75
N VAL A 248 -22.34 2.33 10.93
CA VAL A 248 -23.28 2.11 9.82
C VAL A 248 -22.75 1.03 8.87
N ASN A 249 -21.46 1.09 8.47
CA ASN A 249 -20.89 0.10 7.56
C ASN A 249 -20.86 -1.31 8.17
N LEU A 250 -20.43 -1.45 9.42
CA LEU A 250 -20.31 -2.76 10.07
C LEU A 250 -21.68 -3.38 10.37
N ILE A 251 -22.62 -2.60 10.91
CA ILE A 251 -23.97 -3.10 11.22
C ILE A 251 -24.71 -3.44 9.91
N ASN A 252 -24.60 -2.58 8.89
CA ASN A 252 -25.20 -2.87 7.59
C ASN A 252 -24.61 -4.12 6.92
N ASN A 253 -23.30 -4.39 7.09
CA ASN A 253 -22.71 -5.63 6.62
C ASN A 253 -23.26 -6.85 7.35
N ALA A 254 -23.39 -6.80 8.68
CA ALA A 254 -24.00 -7.87 9.45
C ALA A 254 -25.43 -8.15 8.96
N ILE A 255 -26.29 -7.12 8.84
CA ILE A 255 -27.66 -7.23 8.32
C ILE A 255 -27.70 -7.81 6.90
N LYS A 256 -26.75 -7.41 6.05
CA LYS A 256 -26.69 -7.82 4.64
C LYS A 256 -26.40 -9.31 4.50
N PHE A 257 -25.43 -9.81 5.24
CA PHE A 257 -24.88 -11.16 5.06
C PHE A 257 -25.49 -12.22 6.00
N ILE A 258 -26.43 -11.82 6.84
CA ILE A 258 -27.20 -12.74 7.68
C ILE A 258 -28.40 -13.29 6.92
N ASN A 259 -28.80 -14.51 7.24
CA ASN A 259 -30.04 -15.10 6.74
C ASN A 259 -31.26 -14.53 7.47
N ASP A 260 -32.45 -14.67 6.89
CA ASP A 260 -33.71 -14.28 7.52
C ASP A 260 -33.91 -15.04 8.84
N GLY A 261 -34.27 -14.32 9.92
CA GLY A 261 -34.43 -14.88 11.24
C GLY A 261 -33.12 -15.16 12.00
N GLY A 262 -31.98 -14.70 11.49
CA GLY A 262 -30.67 -14.85 12.17
C GLY A 262 -30.49 -13.89 13.33
N HIS A 263 -29.37 -13.98 14.02
CA HIS A 263 -29.05 -13.24 15.23
C HIS A 263 -27.84 -12.33 15.08
N ILE A 264 -27.97 -11.06 15.49
CA ILE A 264 -26.87 -10.09 15.57
C ILE A 264 -26.67 -9.64 17.01
N LEU A 265 -25.44 -9.72 17.52
CA LEU A 265 -25.02 -9.16 18.79
C LEU A 265 -24.18 -7.91 18.58
N VAL A 266 -24.57 -6.81 19.23
CA VAL A 266 -23.77 -5.58 19.31
C VAL A 266 -23.40 -5.32 20.75
N LYS A 267 -22.11 -5.35 21.05
CA LYS A 267 -21.60 -5.21 22.42
C LYS A 267 -20.57 -4.09 22.51
N LEU A 268 -20.70 -3.26 23.56
CA LEU A 268 -19.74 -2.20 23.89
C LEU A 268 -19.28 -2.37 25.33
N THR A 269 -17.99 -2.57 25.52
CA THR A 269 -17.39 -2.76 26.85
C THR A 269 -16.14 -1.92 27.02
N GLN A 270 -15.71 -1.73 28.25
CA GLN A 270 -14.45 -1.07 28.57
C GLN A 270 -13.57 -2.03 29.39
N LEU A 271 -12.35 -2.25 28.93
CA LEU A 271 -11.33 -3.03 29.62
C LEU A 271 -10.11 -2.17 29.87
N LYS A 272 -9.90 -1.75 31.13
CA LYS A 272 -8.85 -0.80 31.54
C LYS A 272 -8.99 0.54 30.77
N GLN A 273 -8.02 0.85 29.92
CA GLN A 273 -8.00 2.06 29.09
C GLN A 273 -8.53 1.82 27.68
N ASN A 274 -8.91 0.60 27.35
CA ASN A 274 -9.39 0.26 26.01
C ASN A 274 -10.92 0.18 26.00
N ILE A 275 -11.52 0.75 24.97
CA ILE A 275 -12.92 0.59 24.62
C ILE A 275 -12.99 -0.51 23.57
N ILE A 276 -13.80 -1.54 23.83
CA ILE A 276 -13.95 -2.71 22.96
C ILE A 276 -15.37 -2.75 22.45
N ILE A 277 -15.51 -2.76 21.13
CA ILE A 277 -16.77 -2.89 20.42
C ILE A 277 -16.76 -4.21 19.66
N THR A 278 -17.76 -5.04 19.87
CA THR A 278 -17.94 -6.32 19.18
C THR A 278 -19.26 -6.32 18.45
N ILE A 279 -19.24 -6.65 17.16
CA ILE A 279 -20.41 -6.88 16.33
C ILE A 279 -20.28 -8.31 15.80
N SER A 280 -21.24 -9.18 16.15
CA SER A 280 -21.22 -10.58 15.75
C SER A 280 -22.53 -10.96 15.09
N ASP A 281 -22.47 -11.67 13.98
CA ASP A 281 -23.60 -12.24 13.25
C ASP A 281 -23.43 -13.75 13.07
N ASP A 282 -24.52 -14.47 12.90
CA ASP A 282 -24.59 -15.89 12.58
C ASP A 282 -24.86 -16.12 11.07
N GLY A 283 -24.41 -15.20 10.23
CA GLY A 283 -24.62 -15.20 8.79
C GLY A 283 -23.78 -16.21 8.01
N ILE A 284 -23.63 -15.96 6.71
CA ILE A 284 -22.93 -16.86 5.80
C ILE A 284 -21.43 -17.01 6.10
N GLY A 285 -20.84 -16.08 6.84
CA GLY A 285 -19.41 -16.05 7.13
C GLY A 285 -18.53 -15.87 5.88
N MET A 286 -17.22 -16.04 6.06
CA MET A 286 -16.20 -15.87 5.03
C MET A 286 -15.18 -17.00 5.13
N ASP A 287 -14.58 -17.36 3.99
CA ASP A 287 -13.41 -18.24 3.95
C ASP A 287 -12.11 -17.47 4.24
N GLU A 288 -11.02 -18.18 4.37
CA GLU A 288 -9.72 -17.61 4.73
C GLU A 288 -9.18 -16.67 3.63
N ASP A 289 -9.43 -16.99 2.37
CA ASP A 289 -9.01 -16.17 1.22
C ASP A 289 -9.75 -14.82 1.23
N ALA A 290 -11.06 -14.85 1.43
CA ALA A 290 -11.86 -13.64 1.56
C ALA A 290 -11.39 -12.77 2.73
N LEU A 291 -11.09 -13.37 3.91
CA LEU A 291 -10.60 -12.64 5.08
C LEU A 291 -9.31 -11.86 4.83
N HIS A 292 -8.43 -12.35 3.96
CA HIS A 292 -7.21 -11.63 3.60
C HIS A 292 -7.46 -10.37 2.76
N HIS A 293 -8.57 -10.33 2.01
CA HIS A 293 -8.88 -9.30 1.04
C HIS A 293 -10.02 -8.35 1.44
N ILE A 294 -10.66 -8.54 2.60
CA ILE A 294 -11.86 -7.77 3.01
C ILE A 294 -11.64 -6.25 3.10
N PHE A 295 -10.39 -5.80 3.28
CA PHE A 295 -10.04 -4.39 3.34
C PHE A 295 -9.59 -3.81 2.00
N ASP A 296 -9.46 -4.66 0.97
CA ASP A 296 -9.10 -4.21 -0.37
C ASP A 296 -10.26 -3.42 -0.98
N LYS A 297 -9.93 -2.32 -1.64
CA LYS A 297 -10.93 -1.46 -2.27
C LYS A 297 -11.63 -2.20 -3.41
N PHE A 298 -12.97 -2.14 -3.44
CA PHE A 298 -13.83 -2.83 -4.41
C PHE A 298 -13.79 -4.36 -4.34
N TYR A 299 -13.16 -4.93 -3.31
CA TYR A 299 -13.21 -6.38 -3.12
C TYR A 299 -14.60 -6.84 -2.69
N GLN A 300 -15.09 -7.89 -3.32
CA GLN A 300 -16.34 -8.58 -2.99
C GLN A 300 -16.08 -10.09 -3.12
N ALA A 301 -16.38 -10.85 -2.07
CA ALA A 301 -16.21 -12.31 -2.08
C ALA A 301 -17.14 -12.99 -3.12
N ASP A 302 -18.34 -12.42 -3.33
CA ASP A 302 -19.26 -12.87 -4.36
C ASP A 302 -19.09 -12.07 -5.66
N LYS A 303 -18.44 -12.69 -6.66
CA LYS A 303 -18.22 -12.11 -7.99
C LYS A 303 -19.49 -12.01 -8.84
N ALA A 304 -20.59 -12.64 -8.42
CA ALA A 304 -21.85 -12.64 -9.17
C ALA A 304 -22.66 -11.34 -9.01
N HIS A 305 -22.15 -10.34 -8.25
CA HIS A 305 -22.84 -9.07 -7.95
C HIS A 305 -24.25 -9.24 -7.35
N ALA A 306 -24.57 -10.42 -6.83
CA ALA A 306 -25.86 -10.72 -6.24
C ALA A 306 -26.09 -9.97 -4.93
N THR A 307 -25.01 -9.61 -4.25
CA THR A 307 -25.04 -8.85 -2.99
C THR A 307 -24.78 -7.37 -3.23
N GLN A 308 -25.70 -6.52 -2.77
CA GLN A 308 -25.68 -5.07 -2.93
C GLN A 308 -24.52 -4.43 -2.15
N GLY A 309 -23.54 -3.79 -2.84
CA GLY A 309 -22.41 -3.08 -2.19
C GLY A 309 -21.30 -2.77 -3.21
N TYR A 310 -20.32 -1.96 -2.83
CA TYR A 310 -19.22 -1.54 -3.70
C TYR A 310 -17.84 -2.04 -3.27
N GLY A 311 -17.77 -2.78 -2.16
CA GLY A 311 -16.49 -3.19 -1.59
C GLY A 311 -15.62 -2.04 -1.08
N LEU A 312 -16.22 -0.89 -0.72
CA LEU A 312 -15.51 0.28 -0.18
C LEU A 312 -15.73 0.47 1.32
N GLY A 313 -16.79 -0.10 1.88
CA GLY A 313 -17.19 0.12 3.27
C GLY A 313 -16.13 -0.33 4.28
N LEU A 314 -15.57 -1.52 4.13
CA LEU A 314 -14.55 -2.04 5.04
C LEU A 314 -13.19 -1.36 4.84
N ALA A 315 -12.84 -0.96 3.63
CA ALA A 315 -11.65 -0.13 3.38
C ALA A 315 -11.76 1.23 4.10
N LEU A 316 -12.95 1.85 4.07
CA LEU A 316 -13.24 3.09 4.82
C LEU A 316 -13.14 2.87 6.32
N VAL A 317 -13.74 1.81 6.85
CA VAL A 317 -13.67 1.43 8.27
C VAL A 317 -12.24 1.24 8.73
N SER A 318 -11.45 0.44 8.00
CA SER A 318 -10.03 0.20 8.31
C SER A 318 -9.23 1.50 8.37
N LYS A 319 -9.44 2.41 7.40
CA LYS A 319 -8.75 3.70 7.36
C LYS A 319 -9.13 4.59 8.55
N ILE A 320 -10.41 4.69 8.89
CA ILE A 320 -10.88 5.48 10.05
C ILE A 320 -10.30 4.93 11.35
N ILE A 321 -10.39 3.62 11.58
CA ILE A 321 -9.86 2.98 12.80
C ILE A 321 -8.35 3.17 12.92
N SER A 322 -7.60 3.03 11.82
CA SER A 322 -6.16 3.31 11.79
C SER A 322 -5.83 4.76 12.16
N LEU A 323 -6.61 5.73 11.67
CA LEU A 323 -6.43 7.16 12.00
C LEU A 323 -6.79 7.46 13.47
N CYS A 324 -7.67 6.65 14.08
CA CYS A 324 -7.99 6.70 15.53
C CYS A 324 -6.93 6.00 16.39
N GLU A 325 -5.84 5.49 15.82
CA GLU A 325 -4.85 4.66 16.51
C GLU A 325 -5.48 3.41 17.19
N GLY A 326 -6.60 2.96 16.64
CA GLY A 326 -7.32 1.77 17.07
C GLY A 326 -6.89 0.53 16.29
N SER A 327 -7.47 -0.60 16.64
CA SER A 327 -7.30 -1.85 15.91
C SER A 327 -8.65 -2.47 15.58
N ILE A 328 -8.72 -3.18 14.45
CA ILE A 328 -9.90 -3.93 14.01
C ILE A 328 -9.47 -5.35 13.67
N ARG A 329 -10.25 -6.32 14.13
CA ARG A 329 -10.02 -7.74 13.89
C ARG A 329 -11.32 -8.39 13.44
N PHE A 330 -11.23 -9.24 12.43
CA PHE A 330 -12.32 -10.09 11.94
C PHE A 330 -12.01 -11.54 12.27
N GLU A 331 -13.01 -12.24 12.79
CA GLU A 331 -13.03 -13.68 12.98
C GLU A 331 -14.27 -14.20 12.25
N SER A 332 -14.09 -15.05 11.24
CA SER A 332 -15.18 -15.56 10.44
C SER A 332 -14.90 -16.98 9.99
N GLN A 333 -15.97 -17.76 9.86
CA GLN A 333 -15.94 -19.10 9.31
C GLN A 333 -17.18 -19.29 8.43
N LEU A 334 -16.99 -19.89 7.27
CA LEU A 334 -18.07 -20.11 6.32
C LEU A 334 -19.24 -20.88 6.95
N ASN A 335 -20.45 -20.34 6.82
CA ASN A 335 -21.71 -20.81 7.42
C ASN A 335 -21.80 -20.76 8.96
N PHE A 336 -20.87 -20.07 9.64
CA PHE A 336 -20.90 -19.86 11.09
C PHE A 336 -21.00 -18.40 11.49
N GLY A 337 -20.94 -17.50 10.51
CA GLY A 337 -21.05 -16.05 10.72
C GLY A 337 -19.72 -15.33 10.87
N THR A 338 -19.81 -14.07 11.29
CA THR A 338 -18.66 -13.17 11.41
C THR A 338 -18.71 -12.42 12.74
N THR A 339 -17.56 -12.31 13.36
CA THR A 339 -17.35 -11.46 14.55
C THR A 339 -16.31 -10.40 14.24
N VAL A 340 -16.69 -9.15 14.40
CA VAL A 340 -15.80 -7.98 14.27
C VAL A 340 -15.52 -7.41 15.64
N THR A 341 -14.25 -7.26 15.98
CA THR A 341 -13.82 -6.64 17.24
C THR A 341 -13.00 -5.39 16.92
N ILE A 342 -13.44 -4.24 17.44
CA ILE A 342 -12.72 -2.98 17.38
C ILE A 342 -12.20 -2.64 18.78
N THR A 343 -10.95 -2.21 18.85
CA THR A 343 -10.33 -1.70 20.07
C THR A 343 -9.90 -0.26 19.84
N LEU A 344 -10.42 0.65 20.68
CA LEU A 344 -10.08 2.07 20.67
C LEU A 344 -9.37 2.44 21.98
N ASN A 345 -8.41 3.33 21.92
CA ASN A 345 -7.80 3.94 23.10
C ASN A 345 -8.75 5.02 23.65
N LYS A 346 -8.88 5.07 24.98
CA LYS A 346 -9.76 6.06 25.65
C LYS A 346 -9.12 7.43 25.69
#